data_fd9ce7493bf6072f523467438f8e291e
#
_entry.id   fd9ce7493bf6072f523467438f8e291e
#
_cell.length_a   1.000
_cell.length_b   1.000
_cell.length_c   1.000
_cell.angle_alpha   90.00
_cell.angle_beta   90.00
_cell.angle_gamma   90.00
#
_symmetry.space_group_name_H-M   'P 1'
#
loop_
_entity.id
_entity.type
_entity.pdbx_description
1 polymer ?
#
loop_
_entity_poly.entity_id
_entity_poly.type
_entity_poly.pdbx_seq_one_letter_code
_entity_poly.pdbx_strand_id
1 'polypeptide(L)'
;MGALHAGHASLFGEAKSRGDVVVATIFVNPRQFGDPHDLTAYPRTPDDDRVLASEHGVDCLVEPSLAEMWPDYPNPTPTTVTVSGISELLEGEGRPGHFDGVASVVAKLLVVTGPCRVYFGEKDFQQIAVVRQMVRDLALPVEVVPCPIIRDRDGLALSSRNTLLSGAARHQALALSHALASVTDHDLYASQARRVMRERMQDAGVQVAYADVVDPITFLPTRDDEQGERRALVAGVVEGVRLIDNARIVVAARRD
;
A
#
# COMPACT_ATOMS: atom_id res chain seq x y z
N MET A 1 6.26 8.52 -4.81
CA MET A 1 5.57 7.85 -5.94
C MET A 1 6.53 7.78 -7.11
N GLY A 2 6.16 7.18 -8.20
CA GLY A 2 6.88 7.06 -9.47
C GLY A 2 6.17 6.02 -10.33
N ALA A 3 6.30 6.08 -11.64
CA ALA A 3 5.51 5.35 -12.62
C ALA A 3 4.01 5.48 -12.32
N LEU A 4 3.51 6.71 -12.46
CA LEU A 4 2.14 7.07 -12.13
C LEU A 4 1.14 6.31 -13.02
N HIS A 5 -0.02 6.03 -12.48
CA HIS A 5 -1.10 5.33 -13.15
C HIS A 5 -2.46 5.84 -12.68
N ALA A 6 -3.56 5.37 -13.26
CA ALA A 6 -4.91 5.83 -12.93
C ALA A 6 -5.25 5.76 -11.42
N GLY A 7 -4.64 4.84 -10.66
CA GLY A 7 -4.75 4.83 -9.20
C GLY A 7 -4.15 6.06 -8.54
N HIS A 8 -3.04 6.60 -9.04
CA HIS A 8 -2.48 7.86 -8.57
C HIS A 8 -3.34 9.06 -9.02
N ALA A 9 -3.80 9.04 -10.29
CA ALA A 9 -4.68 10.06 -10.82
C ALA A 9 -5.97 10.23 -9.99
N SER A 10 -6.53 9.13 -9.48
CA SER A 10 -7.71 9.20 -8.60
C SER A 10 -7.45 9.94 -7.28
N LEU A 11 -6.21 9.86 -6.74
CA LEU A 11 -5.83 10.63 -5.54
C LEU A 11 -5.78 12.13 -5.85
N PHE A 12 -5.24 12.51 -7.02
CA PHE A 12 -5.21 13.90 -7.46
C PHE A 12 -6.63 14.46 -7.66
N GLY A 13 -7.52 13.66 -8.29
CA GLY A 13 -8.93 14.01 -8.46
C GLY A 13 -9.65 14.20 -7.13
N GLU A 14 -9.43 13.33 -6.15
CA GLU A 14 -10.01 13.46 -4.80
C GLU A 14 -9.51 14.73 -4.11
N ALA A 15 -8.20 15.00 -4.16
CA ALA A 15 -7.63 16.24 -3.61
C ALA A 15 -8.24 17.49 -4.27
N LYS A 16 -8.33 17.49 -5.60
CA LYS A 16 -8.88 18.61 -6.36
C LYS A 16 -10.37 18.85 -6.07
N SER A 17 -11.13 17.78 -5.88
CA SER A 17 -12.57 17.87 -5.54
C SER A 17 -12.84 18.59 -4.23
N ARG A 18 -11.87 18.61 -3.32
CA ARG A 18 -11.93 19.31 -2.03
C ARG A 18 -11.48 20.76 -2.10
N GLY A 19 -11.14 21.26 -3.30
CA GLY A 19 -10.69 22.62 -3.53
C GLY A 19 -9.25 22.88 -3.08
N ASP A 20 -8.45 21.84 -2.86
CA ASP A 20 -7.08 21.96 -2.41
C ASP A 20 -6.13 22.42 -3.54
N VAL A 21 -5.05 23.08 -3.14
CA VAL A 21 -3.86 23.17 -3.99
C VAL A 21 -3.18 21.81 -3.96
N VAL A 22 -3.13 21.14 -5.10
CA VAL A 22 -2.64 19.76 -5.19
C VAL A 22 -1.13 19.77 -5.41
N VAL A 23 -0.40 19.29 -4.41
CA VAL A 23 1.04 19.03 -4.49
C VAL A 23 1.28 17.53 -4.62
N ALA A 24 1.93 17.09 -5.68
CA ALA A 24 2.35 15.70 -5.84
C ALA A 24 3.87 15.59 -5.70
N THR A 25 4.32 14.45 -5.12
CA THR A 25 5.74 14.17 -4.98
C THR A 25 6.11 12.92 -5.75
N ILE A 26 7.15 12.96 -6.56
CA ILE A 26 7.74 11.79 -7.25
C ILE A 26 9.13 11.54 -6.67
N PHE A 27 9.24 10.48 -5.88
CA PHE A 27 10.50 10.05 -5.30
C PHE A 27 10.46 8.52 -5.06
N VAL A 28 11.29 7.78 -5.77
CA VAL A 28 11.47 6.33 -5.52
C VAL A 28 12.44 6.19 -4.36
N ASN A 29 11.90 6.06 -3.15
CA ASN A 29 12.66 6.07 -1.91
C ASN A 29 13.47 4.77 -1.72
N PRO A 30 14.81 4.79 -1.81
CA PRO A 30 15.61 3.57 -1.69
C PRO A 30 15.54 2.92 -0.30
N ARG A 31 15.24 3.70 0.74
CA ARG A 31 15.23 3.21 2.13
C ARG A 31 14.05 2.32 2.48
N GLN A 32 13.02 2.26 1.63
CA GLN A 32 11.88 1.36 1.80
C GLN A 32 12.03 0.03 1.04
N PHE A 33 13.13 -0.15 0.30
CA PHE A 33 13.43 -1.37 -0.44
C PHE A 33 14.44 -2.20 0.32
N GLY A 34 14.03 -3.39 0.80
CA GLY A 34 14.93 -4.35 1.44
C GLY A 34 15.78 -5.12 0.43
N ASP A 35 15.31 -5.25 -0.82
CA ASP A 35 16.00 -5.92 -1.92
C ASP A 35 16.49 -4.88 -2.96
N PRO A 36 17.79 -4.79 -3.22
CA PRO A 36 18.34 -3.93 -4.26
C PRO A 36 17.80 -4.26 -5.67
N HIS A 37 17.42 -5.51 -5.94
CA HIS A 37 16.83 -5.90 -7.22
C HIS A 37 15.44 -5.28 -7.41
N ASP A 38 14.57 -5.29 -6.36
CA ASP A 38 13.26 -4.62 -6.41
C ASP A 38 13.41 -3.12 -6.64
N LEU A 39 14.38 -2.47 -6.00
CA LEU A 39 14.69 -1.05 -6.23
C LEU A 39 15.14 -0.77 -7.66
N THR A 40 16.00 -1.61 -8.21
CA THR A 40 16.55 -1.45 -9.58
C THR A 40 15.45 -1.70 -10.63
N ALA A 41 14.63 -2.73 -10.43
CA ALA A 41 13.56 -3.11 -11.33
C ALA A 41 12.32 -2.19 -11.21
N TYR A 42 12.24 -1.36 -10.16
CA TYR A 42 11.07 -0.50 -9.94
C TYR A 42 10.91 0.49 -11.10
N PRO A 43 9.73 0.54 -11.75
CA PRO A 43 9.50 1.37 -12.95
C PRO A 43 9.71 2.86 -12.65
N ARG A 44 10.29 3.57 -13.62
CA ARG A 44 10.47 5.01 -13.60
C ARG A 44 10.13 5.58 -14.96
N THR A 45 9.13 6.45 -15.00
CA THR A 45 8.59 7.06 -16.23
C THR A 45 8.43 8.56 -16.04
N PRO A 46 9.52 9.31 -15.79
CA PRO A 46 9.42 10.70 -15.32
C PRO A 46 8.65 11.62 -16.28
N ASP A 47 8.79 11.44 -17.59
CA ASP A 47 8.09 12.28 -18.56
C ASP A 47 6.59 11.96 -18.61
N ASP A 48 6.21 10.68 -18.62
CA ASP A 48 4.81 10.26 -18.56
C ASP A 48 4.18 10.67 -17.22
N ASP A 49 4.95 10.58 -16.13
CA ASP A 49 4.51 10.98 -14.79
C ASP A 49 4.15 12.48 -14.74
N ARG A 50 4.97 13.35 -15.36
CA ARG A 50 4.71 14.80 -15.44
C ARG A 50 3.45 15.09 -16.27
N VAL A 51 3.29 14.40 -17.39
CA VAL A 51 2.10 14.53 -18.25
C VAL A 51 0.86 14.13 -17.45
N LEU A 52 0.85 12.95 -16.87
CA LEU A 52 -0.30 12.45 -16.09
C LEU A 52 -0.63 13.37 -14.92
N ALA A 53 0.36 13.85 -14.18
CA ALA A 53 0.16 14.79 -13.08
C ALA A 53 -0.51 16.10 -13.56
N SER A 54 -0.02 16.66 -14.66
CA SER A 54 -0.58 17.89 -15.26
C SER A 54 -2.03 17.70 -15.73
N GLU A 55 -2.32 16.61 -16.44
CA GLU A 55 -3.66 16.29 -16.96
C GLU A 55 -4.70 16.08 -15.84
N HIS A 56 -4.25 15.66 -14.65
CA HIS A 56 -5.14 15.39 -13.52
C HIS A 56 -5.11 16.49 -12.45
N GLY A 57 -4.66 17.70 -12.83
CA GLY A 57 -4.84 18.92 -12.02
C GLY A 57 -3.88 19.05 -10.83
N VAL A 58 -2.70 18.47 -10.91
CA VAL A 58 -1.61 18.74 -9.97
C VAL A 58 -1.09 20.16 -10.20
N ASP A 59 -1.16 20.99 -9.17
CA ASP A 59 -0.73 22.40 -9.24
C ASP A 59 0.79 22.55 -9.05
N CYS A 60 1.40 21.64 -8.27
CA CYS A 60 2.84 21.62 -8.02
C CYS A 60 3.37 20.19 -8.00
N LEU A 61 4.31 19.86 -8.89
CA LEU A 61 5.01 18.59 -8.89
C LEU A 61 6.40 18.77 -8.29
N VAL A 62 6.68 18.00 -7.23
CA VAL A 62 7.95 18.02 -6.52
C VAL A 62 8.71 16.72 -6.80
N GLU A 63 9.89 16.84 -7.40
CA GLU A 63 10.76 15.70 -7.78
C GLU A 63 12.11 15.86 -7.06
N PRO A 64 12.18 15.57 -5.75
CA PRO A 64 13.42 15.76 -5.02
C PRO A 64 14.48 14.75 -5.46
N SER A 65 15.72 15.20 -5.53
CA SER A 65 16.86 14.30 -5.76
C SER A 65 17.15 13.42 -4.54
N LEU A 66 17.92 12.37 -4.76
CA LEU A 66 18.38 11.49 -3.67
C LEU A 66 19.21 12.27 -2.63
N ALA A 67 20.03 13.20 -3.06
CA ALA A 67 20.88 14.01 -2.18
C ALA A 67 20.06 14.98 -1.32
N GLU A 68 18.94 15.53 -1.84
CA GLU A 68 18.04 16.39 -1.07
C GLU A 68 17.26 15.58 -0.03
N MET A 69 16.82 14.38 -0.39
CA MET A 69 16.09 13.52 0.54
C MET A 69 17.03 12.82 1.54
N TRP A 70 18.16 12.30 1.08
CA TRP A 70 19.10 11.51 1.88
C TRP A 70 20.54 11.90 1.56
N PRO A 71 21.06 13.01 2.14
CA PRO A 71 22.40 13.54 1.81
C PRO A 71 23.54 12.54 2.03
N ASP A 72 23.40 11.68 3.03
CA ASP A 72 24.43 10.71 3.41
C ASP A 72 24.27 9.33 2.75
N TYR A 73 23.24 9.16 1.90
CA TYR A 73 23.04 7.86 1.24
C TYR A 73 24.28 7.46 0.41
N PRO A 74 24.77 6.20 0.49
CA PRO A 74 24.11 4.99 1.04
C PRO A 74 24.27 4.76 2.54
N ASN A 75 24.99 5.63 3.26
CA ASN A 75 25.15 5.50 4.71
C ASN A 75 23.80 5.56 5.44
N PRO A 76 23.67 4.90 6.60
CA PRO A 76 22.49 5.01 7.42
C PRO A 76 22.18 6.46 7.82
N THR A 77 20.91 6.83 7.80
CA THR A 77 20.48 8.13 8.34
C THR A 77 20.50 8.06 9.88
N PRO A 78 21.13 9.02 10.56
CA PRO A 78 21.18 9.02 12.03
C PRO A 78 19.80 9.10 12.70
N THR A 79 18.82 9.74 12.02
CA THR A 79 17.45 9.87 12.49
C THR A 79 16.52 9.02 11.65
N THR A 80 15.77 8.12 12.29
CA THR A 80 14.77 7.26 11.65
C THR A 80 13.46 7.36 12.42
N VAL A 81 12.36 7.38 11.70
CA VAL A 81 11.02 7.28 12.30
C VAL A 81 10.58 5.83 12.23
N THR A 82 10.36 5.22 13.39
CA THR A 82 9.87 3.85 13.55
C THR A 82 8.51 3.85 14.22
N VAL A 83 7.56 3.08 13.70
CA VAL A 83 6.24 2.86 14.27
C VAL A 83 6.15 1.39 14.68
N SER A 84 6.39 1.09 15.95
CA SER A 84 6.39 -0.29 16.46
C SER A 84 5.01 -0.95 16.42
N GLY A 85 4.98 -2.27 16.47
CA GLY A 85 3.76 -3.06 16.44
C GLY A 85 3.20 -3.23 15.02
N ILE A 86 2.40 -2.29 14.53
CA ILE A 86 1.77 -2.39 13.20
C ILE A 86 2.81 -2.61 12.09
N SER A 87 3.96 -1.98 12.18
CA SER A 87 5.03 -2.09 11.18
C SER A 87 5.80 -3.42 11.20
N GLU A 88 5.57 -4.24 12.22
CA GLU A 88 6.28 -5.51 12.41
C GLU A 88 5.48 -6.72 11.89
N LEU A 89 4.21 -6.50 11.53
CA LEU A 89 3.28 -7.54 11.06
C LEU A 89 3.22 -7.58 9.53
N LEU A 90 2.76 -8.68 8.95
CA LEU A 90 2.41 -8.84 7.52
C LEU A 90 3.49 -8.33 6.54
N GLU A 91 3.28 -7.15 5.90
CA GLU A 91 4.28 -6.55 5.02
C GLU A 91 5.58 -6.22 5.75
N GLY A 92 5.51 -5.81 7.02
CA GLY A 92 6.70 -5.51 7.80
C GLY A 92 7.51 -6.74 8.18
N GLU A 93 6.85 -7.86 8.51
CA GLU A 93 7.49 -9.15 8.76
C GLU A 93 8.20 -9.66 7.49
N GLY A 94 7.51 -9.58 6.34
CA GLY A 94 8.05 -10.01 5.06
C GLY A 94 9.09 -9.04 4.45
N ARG A 95 9.19 -7.82 4.95
CA ARG A 95 10.05 -6.75 4.41
C ARG A 95 10.67 -5.93 5.56
N PRO A 96 11.62 -6.47 6.32
CA PRO A 96 12.24 -5.77 7.45
C PRO A 96 12.77 -4.37 7.05
N GLY A 97 12.48 -3.34 7.86
CA GLY A 97 12.86 -1.96 7.61
C GLY A 97 12.02 -1.20 6.57
N HIS A 98 11.12 -1.87 5.86
CA HIS A 98 10.27 -1.23 4.86
C HIS A 98 9.49 -0.04 5.42
N PHE A 99 8.77 -0.25 6.51
CA PHE A 99 7.94 0.80 7.10
C PHE A 99 8.75 1.88 7.81
N ASP A 100 9.95 1.61 8.28
CA ASP A 100 10.87 2.65 8.78
C ASP A 100 11.29 3.58 7.63
N GLY A 101 11.59 3.01 6.47
CA GLY A 101 11.84 3.78 5.26
C GLY A 101 10.64 4.62 4.82
N VAL A 102 9.43 4.04 4.86
CA VAL A 102 8.18 4.74 4.53
C VAL A 102 7.88 5.85 5.55
N ALA A 103 7.87 5.54 6.85
CA ALA A 103 7.56 6.51 7.89
C ALA A 103 8.55 7.69 7.86
N SER A 104 9.86 7.40 7.71
CA SER A 104 10.88 8.44 7.66
C SER A 104 10.74 9.37 6.44
N VAL A 105 10.49 8.81 5.23
CA VAL A 105 10.33 9.64 4.03
C VAL A 105 9.05 10.45 4.09
N VAL A 106 7.93 9.86 4.54
CA VAL A 106 6.65 10.55 4.66
C VAL A 106 6.71 11.64 5.74
N ALA A 107 7.30 11.36 6.90
CA ALA A 107 7.51 12.37 7.95
C ALA A 107 8.30 13.57 7.41
N LYS A 108 9.40 13.33 6.70
CA LYS A 108 10.21 14.40 6.10
C LYS A 108 9.40 15.25 5.11
N LEU A 109 8.64 14.61 4.22
CA LEU A 109 7.77 15.32 3.26
C LEU A 109 6.69 16.14 3.98
N LEU A 110 6.02 15.58 4.99
CA LEU A 110 4.97 16.26 5.73
C LEU A 110 5.50 17.44 6.55
N VAL A 111 6.69 17.32 7.15
CA VAL A 111 7.34 18.44 7.87
C VAL A 111 7.67 19.59 6.92
N VAL A 112 8.14 19.29 5.71
CA VAL A 112 8.45 20.32 4.70
C VAL A 112 7.17 20.97 4.15
N THR A 113 6.11 20.19 3.95
CA THR A 113 4.83 20.69 3.42
C THR A 113 4.06 21.52 4.46
N GLY A 114 4.17 21.17 5.74
CA GLY A 114 3.37 21.78 6.81
C GLY A 114 1.93 21.30 6.86
N PRO A 115 0.99 22.09 7.43
CA PRO A 115 -0.41 21.70 7.57
C PRO A 115 -1.06 21.37 6.23
N CYS A 116 -1.53 20.13 6.07
CA CYS A 116 -2.10 19.66 4.81
C CYS A 116 -3.05 18.47 4.99
N ARG A 117 -3.78 18.12 3.92
CA ARG A 117 -4.37 16.80 3.73
C ARG A 117 -3.42 15.96 2.89
N VAL A 118 -3.13 14.72 3.32
CA VAL A 118 -2.31 13.78 2.56
C VAL A 118 -3.16 12.58 2.15
N TYR A 119 -3.12 12.24 0.86
CA TYR A 119 -3.98 11.25 0.23
C TYR A 119 -3.20 9.95 -0.03
N PHE A 120 -3.74 8.82 0.45
CA PHE A 120 -3.16 7.49 0.25
C PHE A 120 -4.20 6.53 -0.29
N GLY A 121 -3.82 5.71 -1.27
CA GLY A 121 -4.67 4.64 -1.76
C GLY A 121 -4.78 3.49 -0.75
N GLU A 122 -6.00 3.03 -0.48
CA GLU A 122 -6.26 1.90 0.44
C GLU A 122 -5.64 0.57 -0.01
N LYS A 123 -5.11 0.48 -1.23
CA LYS A 123 -4.33 -0.68 -1.66
C LYS A 123 -3.18 -0.97 -0.68
N ASP A 124 -2.50 0.05 -0.24
CA ASP A 124 -1.41 -0.03 0.74
C ASP A 124 -1.96 0.24 2.16
N PHE A 125 -2.97 -0.55 2.58
CA PHE A 125 -3.77 -0.32 3.78
C PHE A 125 -2.92 -0.27 5.06
N GLN A 126 -1.94 -1.16 5.19
CA GLN A 126 -1.03 -1.16 6.33
C GLN A 126 -0.15 0.11 6.36
N GLN A 127 0.27 0.61 5.21
CA GLN A 127 0.99 1.88 5.11
C GLN A 127 0.15 3.04 5.65
N ILE A 128 -1.15 3.09 5.33
CA ILE A 128 -2.06 4.13 5.86
C ILE A 128 -2.10 4.06 7.38
N ALA A 129 -2.18 2.87 7.97
CA ALA A 129 -2.21 2.70 9.42
C ALA A 129 -0.90 3.16 10.08
N VAL A 130 0.25 2.81 9.50
CA VAL A 130 1.58 3.27 9.96
C VAL A 130 1.67 4.80 9.88
N VAL A 131 1.26 5.41 8.76
CA VAL A 131 1.30 6.87 8.59
C VAL A 131 0.35 7.57 9.56
N ARG A 132 -0.87 7.05 9.76
CA ARG A 132 -1.81 7.61 10.75
C ARG A 132 -1.26 7.58 12.17
N GLN A 133 -0.66 6.46 12.56
CA GLN A 133 -0.01 6.34 13.86
C GLN A 133 1.12 7.36 14.00
N MET A 134 2.00 7.46 13.03
CA MET A 134 3.09 8.43 12.99
C MET A 134 2.60 9.88 13.09
N VAL A 135 1.60 10.26 12.30
CA VAL A 135 1.00 11.61 12.32
C VAL A 135 0.46 11.96 13.70
N ARG A 136 -0.24 11.01 14.33
CA ARG A 136 -0.80 11.19 15.68
C ARG A 136 0.31 11.35 16.72
N ASP A 137 1.28 10.45 16.74
CA ASP A 137 2.31 10.38 17.78
C ASP A 137 3.31 11.55 17.69
N LEU A 138 3.57 12.04 16.47
CA LEU A 138 4.42 13.21 16.25
C LEU A 138 3.62 14.53 16.27
N ALA A 139 2.31 14.48 16.57
CA ALA A 139 1.41 15.63 16.58
C ALA A 139 1.51 16.50 15.31
N LEU A 140 1.69 15.86 14.14
CA LEU A 140 1.76 16.59 12.87
C LEU A 140 0.39 17.18 12.53
N PRO A 141 0.31 18.45 12.09
CA PRO A 141 -0.95 19.10 11.73
C PRO A 141 -1.44 18.64 10.34
N VAL A 142 -1.66 17.33 10.18
CA VAL A 142 -1.95 16.69 8.90
C VAL A 142 -3.17 15.78 9.03
N GLU A 143 -4.08 15.87 8.07
CA GLU A 143 -5.19 14.93 7.91
C GLU A 143 -4.80 13.82 6.92
N VAL A 144 -4.85 12.55 7.34
CA VAL A 144 -4.59 11.39 6.47
C VAL A 144 -5.91 10.91 5.85
N VAL A 145 -6.05 11.11 4.55
CA VAL A 145 -7.24 10.79 3.76
C VAL A 145 -7.03 9.48 3.00
N PRO A 146 -7.73 8.40 3.37
CA PRO A 146 -7.72 7.16 2.59
C PRO A 146 -8.58 7.33 1.34
N CYS A 147 -8.11 6.78 0.21
CA CYS A 147 -8.84 6.77 -1.05
C CYS A 147 -9.06 5.33 -1.52
N PRO A 148 -10.21 5.02 -2.14
CA PRO A 148 -10.54 3.67 -2.57
C PRO A 148 -9.51 3.03 -3.48
N ILE A 149 -9.45 1.69 -3.43
CA ILE A 149 -8.61 0.91 -4.35
C ILE A 149 -9.15 1.05 -5.77
N ILE A 150 -8.32 1.50 -6.68
CA ILE A 150 -8.63 1.51 -8.11
C ILE A 150 -8.15 0.20 -8.72
N ARG A 151 -9.05 -0.44 -9.47
CA ARG A 151 -8.77 -1.69 -10.16
C ARG A 151 -8.79 -1.50 -11.67
N ASP A 152 -8.03 -2.30 -12.37
CA ASP A 152 -8.13 -2.39 -13.82
C ASP A 152 -9.44 -3.11 -14.22
N ARG A 153 -9.75 -3.12 -15.52
CA ARG A 153 -10.99 -3.71 -16.07
C ARG A 153 -11.16 -5.19 -15.74
N ASP A 154 -10.05 -5.91 -15.57
CA ASP A 154 -10.02 -7.32 -15.19
C ASP A 154 -10.10 -7.57 -13.69
N GLY A 155 -10.14 -6.52 -12.86
CA GLY A 155 -10.24 -6.59 -11.40
C GLY A 155 -8.91 -6.54 -10.66
N LEU A 156 -7.76 -6.52 -11.36
CA LEU A 156 -6.45 -6.40 -10.72
C LEU A 156 -6.29 -5.02 -10.07
N ALA A 157 -5.89 -4.97 -8.80
CA ALA A 157 -5.58 -3.71 -8.13
C ALA A 157 -4.41 -3.01 -8.84
N LEU A 158 -4.57 -1.71 -9.16
CA LEU A 158 -3.55 -0.97 -9.89
C LEU A 158 -2.29 -0.79 -9.05
N SER A 159 -1.16 -1.10 -9.67
CA SER A 159 0.18 -0.94 -9.11
C SER A 159 1.18 -0.67 -10.22
N SER A 160 2.18 0.17 -9.97
CA SER A 160 3.30 0.37 -10.90
C SER A 160 4.02 -0.95 -11.22
N ARG A 161 4.04 -1.90 -10.29
CA ARG A 161 4.63 -3.23 -10.51
C ARG A 161 3.86 -4.11 -11.51
N ASN A 162 2.61 -3.78 -11.84
CA ASN A 162 1.84 -4.55 -12.81
C ASN A 162 2.46 -4.53 -14.20
N THR A 163 3.26 -3.52 -14.53
CA THR A 163 4.00 -3.43 -15.80
C THR A 163 5.12 -4.47 -15.93
N LEU A 164 5.52 -5.09 -14.82
CA LEU A 164 6.54 -6.14 -14.78
C LEU A 164 5.96 -7.54 -15.05
N LEU A 165 4.63 -7.68 -15.08
CA LEU A 165 3.96 -8.96 -15.27
C LEU A 165 3.85 -9.31 -16.76
N SER A 166 4.21 -10.54 -17.13
CA SER A 166 3.82 -11.10 -18.43
C SER A 166 2.30 -11.26 -18.51
N GLY A 167 1.75 -11.50 -19.70
CA GLY A 167 0.33 -11.77 -19.86
C GLY A 167 -0.16 -12.96 -19.02
N ALA A 168 0.64 -14.03 -18.94
CA ALA A 168 0.34 -15.21 -18.11
C ALA A 168 0.39 -14.88 -16.62
N ALA A 169 1.44 -14.18 -16.17
CA ALA A 169 1.59 -13.72 -14.79
C ALA A 169 0.46 -12.76 -14.38
N ARG A 170 0.05 -11.86 -15.28
CA ARG A 170 -1.08 -10.98 -15.02
C ARG A 170 -2.37 -11.76 -14.77
N HIS A 171 -2.65 -12.78 -15.58
CA HIS A 171 -3.81 -13.64 -15.37
C HIS A 171 -3.72 -14.38 -14.01
N GLN A 172 -2.55 -14.89 -13.66
CA GLN A 172 -2.30 -15.54 -12.38
C GLN A 172 -2.49 -14.54 -11.21
N ALA A 173 -2.05 -13.29 -11.36
CA ALA A 173 -2.17 -12.24 -10.34
C ALA A 173 -3.63 -11.89 -9.97
N LEU A 174 -4.58 -12.14 -10.88
CA LEU A 174 -6.01 -11.96 -10.59
C LEU A 174 -6.50 -12.84 -9.44
N ALA A 175 -5.77 -13.91 -9.11
CA ALA A 175 -6.10 -14.76 -7.97
C ALA A 175 -6.15 -13.98 -6.63
N LEU A 176 -5.40 -12.88 -6.50
CA LEU A 176 -5.46 -12.04 -5.29
C LEU A 176 -6.84 -11.40 -5.13
N SER A 177 -7.31 -10.73 -6.17
CA SER A 177 -8.64 -10.09 -6.14
C SER A 177 -9.78 -11.10 -6.06
N HIS A 178 -9.65 -12.24 -6.76
CA HIS A 178 -10.64 -13.32 -6.69
C HIS A 178 -10.69 -13.99 -5.30
N ALA A 179 -9.55 -14.14 -4.63
CA ALA A 179 -9.48 -14.66 -3.27
C ALA A 179 -10.24 -13.73 -2.30
N LEU A 180 -10.02 -12.43 -2.40
CA LEU A 180 -10.75 -11.44 -1.59
C LEU A 180 -12.25 -11.45 -1.89
N ALA A 181 -12.64 -11.45 -3.17
CA ALA A 181 -14.05 -11.51 -3.57
C ALA A 181 -14.76 -12.75 -3.01
N SER A 182 -14.06 -13.89 -2.89
CA SER A 182 -14.64 -15.13 -2.34
C SER A 182 -14.94 -15.09 -0.84
N VAL A 183 -14.55 -14.04 -0.13
CA VAL A 183 -14.80 -13.89 1.31
C VAL A 183 -15.55 -12.60 1.67
N THR A 184 -15.76 -11.70 0.70
CA THR A 184 -16.33 -10.37 0.97
C THR A 184 -17.82 -10.43 1.35
N ASP A 185 -18.62 -11.24 0.67
CA ASP A 185 -20.07 -11.31 0.83
C ASP A 185 -20.53 -12.66 1.45
N HIS A 186 -19.65 -13.30 2.22
CA HIS A 186 -19.91 -14.60 2.82
C HIS A 186 -19.86 -14.54 4.34
N ASP A 187 -20.77 -15.25 4.98
CA ASP A 187 -20.85 -15.37 6.44
C ASP A 187 -19.82 -16.40 6.95
N LEU A 188 -18.55 -15.99 6.96
CA LEU A 188 -17.40 -16.81 7.35
C LEU A 188 -16.81 -16.29 8.65
N TYR A 189 -16.33 -17.21 9.51
CA TYR A 189 -15.44 -16.80 10.59
C TYR A 189 -13.98 -16.66 10.09
N ALA A 190 -13.14 -16.01 10.87
CA ALA A 190 -11.84 -15.52 10.41
C ALA A 190 -10.92 -16.63 9.84
N SER A 191 -10.82 -17.79 10.50
CA SER A 191 -9.97 -18.89 10.02
C SER A 191 -10.47 -19.52 8.73
N GLN A 192 -11.79 -19.56 8.50
CA GLN A 192 -12.35 -20.01 7.23
C GLN A 192 -11.99 -19.06 6.11
N ALA A 193 -12.16 -17.75 6.33
CA ALA A 193 -11.81 -16.75 5.33
C ALA A 193 -10.31 -16.81 4.95
N ARG A 194 -9.41 -16.94 5.95
CA ARG A 194 -7.97 -17.14 5.70
C ARG A 194 -7.69 -18.36 4.84
N ARG A 195 -8.33 -19.49 5.17
CA ARG A 195 -8.16 -20.73 4.44
C ARG A 195 -8.62 -20.60 2.98
N VAL A 196 -9.84 -20.08 2.77
CA VAL A 196 -10.42 -19.91 1.42
C VAL A 196 -9.54 -19.00 0.56
N MET A 197 -9.08 -17.88 1.09
CA MET A 197 -8.19 -16.98 0.34
C MET A 197 -6.88 -17.66 -0.02
N ARG A 198 -6.26 -18.36 0.93
CA ARG A 198 -4.98 -19.05 0.71
C ARG A 198 -5.10 -20.15 -0.34
N GLU A 199 -6.09 -21.02 -0.23
CA GLU A 199 -6.35 -22.11 -1.17
C GLU A 199 -6.54 -21.56 -2.59
N ARG A 200 -7.39 -20.56 -2.78
CA ARG A 200 -7.62 -19.94 -4.10
C ARG A 200 -6.35 -19.35 -4.74
N MET A 201 -5.52 -18.71 -3.95
CA MET A 201 -4.25 -18.19 -4.46
C MET A 201 -3.28 -19.31 -4.81
N GLN A 202 -3.19 -20.37 -3.99
CA GLN A 202 -2.32 -21.52 -4.22
C GLN A 202 -2.77 -22.32 -5.45
N ASP A 203 -4.07 -22.55 -5.62
CA ASP A 203 -4.65 -23.28 -6.77
C ASP A 203 -4.34 -22.54 -8.09
N ALA A 204 -4.23 -21.23 -8.05
CA ALA A 204 -3.80 -20.41 -9.19
C ALA A 204 -2.26 -20.36 -9.37
N GLY A 205 -1.50 -21.06 -8.53
CA GLY A 205 -0.04 -21.10 -8.58
C GLY A 205 0.67 -19.88 -8.01
N VAL A 206 -0.03 -18.99 -7.27
CA VAL A 206 0.60 -17.86 -6.59
C VAL A 206 1.42 -18.36 -5.40
N GLN A 207 2.65 -17.90 -5.27
CA GLN A 207 3.44 -18.12 -4.07
C GLN A 207 2.91 -17.19 -2.96
N VAL A 208 2.04 -17.73 -2.09
CA VAL A 208 1.36 -16.97 -1.05
C VAL A 208 2.33 -16.56 0.05
N ALA A 209 2.51 -15.26 0.26
CA ALA A 209 3.25 -14.73 1.39
C ALA A 209 2.38 -14.70 2.65
N TYR A 210 1.20 -14.11 2.56
CA TYR A 210 0.17 -14.18 3.58
C TYR A 210 -1.23 -14.09 2.96
N ALA A 211 -2.21 -14.63 3.69
CA ALA A 211 -3.64 -14.41 3.48
C ALA A 211 -4.26 -14.33 4.88
N ASP A 212 -4.60 -13.14 5.33
CA ASP A 212 -5.01 -12.91 6.72
C ASP A 212 -6.27 -12.05 6.83
N VAL A 213 -6.90 -12.13 8.00
CA VAL A 213 -8.04 -11.31 8.41
C VAL A 213 -7.67 -10.65 9.73
N VAL A 214 -7.65 -9.33 9.73
CA VAL A 214 -7.16 -8.56 10.87
C VAL A 214 -8.16 -7.50 11.33
N ASP A 215 -7.99 -7.06 12.56
CA ASP A 215 -8.60 -5.82 13.03
C ASP A 215 -8.01 -4.63 12.25
N PRO A 216 -8.84 -3.75 11.66
CA PRO A 216 -8.36 -2.69 10.77
C PRO A 216 -7.56 -1.58 11.48
N ILE A 217 -7.58 -1.55 12.81
CA ILE A 217 -6.89 -0.52 13.62
C ILE A 217 -5.57 -1.07 14.17
N THR A 218 -5.63 -2.24 14.80
CA THR A 218 -4.47 -2.84 15.49
C THR A 218 -3.62 -3.73 14.60
N PHE A 219 -4.16 -4.21 13.48
CA PHE A 219 -3.59 -5.22 12.59
C PHE A 219 -3.36 -6.59 13.26
N LEU A 220 -3.86 -6.77 14.47
CA LEU A 220 -3.82 -8.07 15.12
C LEU A 220 -4.75 -9.05 14.39
N PRO A 221 -4.33 -10.34 14.26
CA PRO A 221 -5.15 -11.36 13.64
C PRO A 221 -6.49 -11.53 14.37
N THR A 222 -7.59 -11.49 13.63
CA THR A 222 -8.94 -11.73 14.15
C THR A 222 -9.11 -13.17 14.59
N ARG A 223 -9.68 -13.41 15.76
CA ARG A 223 -10.02 -14.75 16.25
C ARG A 223 -11.39 -15.19 15.74
N ASP A 224 -11.67 -16.49 15.80
CA ASP A 224 -12.93 -17.06 15.30
C ASP A 224 -14.15 -16.72 16.21
N ASP A 225 -13.91 -16.34 17.46
CA ASP A 225 -14.93 -15.89 18.41
C ASP A 225 -15.29 -14.39 18.24
N GLU A 226 -14.57 -13.68 17.39
CA GLU A 226 -14.80 -12.27 17.09
C GLU A 226 -15.70 -12.10 15.87
N GLN A 227 -16.57 -11.08 15.90
CA GLN A 227 -17.47 -10.73 14.79
C GLN A 227 -17.38 -9.27 14.42
N GLY A 228 -17.87 -8.94 13.23
CA GLY A 228 -18.01 -7.57 12.74
C GLY A 228 -17.03 -7.22 11.63
N GLU A 229 -16.83 -5.94 11.40
CA GLU A 229 -16.00 -5.45 10.31
C GLU A 229 -14.52 -5.76 10.55
N ARG A 230 -13.88 -6.28 9.52
CA ARG A 230 -12.46 -6.64 9.50
C ARG A 230 -11.84 -6.28 8.16
N ARG A 231 -10.51 -6.35 8.10
CA ARG A 231 -9.79 -6.22 6.84
C ARG A 231 -9.18 -7.57 6.46
N ALA A 232 -9.55 -8.07 5.29
CA ALA A 232 -8.89 -9.18 4.64
C ALA A 232 -7.71 -8.64 3.82
N LEU A 233 -6.52 -9.21 4.01
CA LEU A 233 -5.28 -8.79 3.36
C LEU A 233 -4.61 -9.99 2.73
N VAL A 234 -4.14 -9.83 1.50
CA VAL A 234 -3.40 -10.87 0.79
C VAL A 234 -2.11 -10.32 0.20
N ALA A 235 -1.08 -11.15 0.22
CA ALA A 235 0.17 -10.89 -0.51
C ALA A 235 0.66 -12.19 -1.15
N GLY A 236 1.21 -12.07 -2.34
CA GLY A 236 1.82 -13.19 -3.06
C GLY A 236 2.85 -12.74 -4.06
N VAL A 237 3.67 -13.69 -4.52
CA VAL A 237 4.68 -13.49 -5.54
C VAL A 237 4.27 -14.24 -6.80
N VAL A 238 4.27 -13.56 -7.94
CA VAL A 238 3.96 -14.08 -9.26
C VAL A 238 5.10 -13.69 -10.21
N GLU A 239 5.77 -14.64 -10.81
CA GLU A 239 6.97 -14.41 -11.64
C GLU A 239 8.03 -13.50 -10.98
N GLY A 240 8.24 -13.65 -9.68
CA GLY A 240 9.19 -12.80 -8.92
C GLY A 240 8.64 -11.43 -8.52
N VAL A 241 7.44 -11.04 -8.98
CA VAL A 241 6.81 -9.77 -8.64
C VAL A 241 5.94 -9.93 -7.40
N ARG A 242 6.26 -9.20 -6.32
CA ARG A 242 5.44 -9.16 -5.11
C ARG A 242 4.25 -8.24 -5.31
N LEU A 243 3.05 -8.77 -5.07
CA LEU A 243 1.77 -8.09 -5.19
C LEU A 243 1.00 -8.17 -3.88
N ILE A 244 0.24 -7.13 -3.58
CA ILE A 244 -0.66 -7.06 -2.43
C ILE A 244 -2.03 -6.58 -2.87
N ASP A 245 -3.05 -7.02 -2.13
CA ASP A 245 -4.41 -6.52 -2.28
C ASP A 245 -5.15 -6.68 -0.95
N ASN A 246 -6.30 -6.03 -0.80
CA ASN A 246 -7.10 -6.15 0.41
C ASN A 246 -8.57 -5.79 0.17
N ALA A 247 -9.43 -6.19 1.10
CA ALA A 247 -10.84 -5.86 1.07
C ALA A 247 -11.40 -5.71 2.49
N ARG A 248 -12.42 -4.87 2.63
CA ARG A 248 -13.28 -4.85 3.82
C ARG A 248 -14.18 -6.08 3.77
N ILE A 249 -14.29 -6.78 4.89
CA ILE A 249 -15.18 -7.93 5.06
C ILE A 249 -15.92 -7.82 6.39
N VAL A 250 -17.00 -8.56 6.52
CA VAL A 250 -17.68 -8.78 7.80
C VAL A 250 -17.51 -10.26 8.16
N VAL A 251 -16.95 -10.53 9.33
CA VAL A 251 -16.80 -11.90 9.83
C VAL A 251 -17.89 -12.24 10.83
N ALA A 252 -18.33 -13.50 10.79
CA ALA A 252 -19.20 -14.09 11.80
C ALA A 252 -18.36 -14.62 12.97
N ALA A 253 -18.94 -14.63 14.17
CA ALA A 253 -18.36 -15.38 15.29
C ALA A 253 -18.71 -16.87 15.15
N ARG A 254 -17.74 -17.73 15.37
CA ARG A 254 -17.99 -19.17 15.53
C ARG A 254 -18.84 -19.39 16.78
N ARG A 255 -20.02 -19.98 16.62
CA ARG A 255 -20.83 -20.44 17.72
C ARG A 255 -20.36 -21.86 18.10
N ASP A 256 -20.07 -22.06 19.37
CA ASP A 256 -19.80 -23.39 19.94
C ASP A 256 -20.96 -24.36 19.78
#